data_582f5b3bd8d472107e62cd680e269616
#
_entry.id   582f5b3bd8d472107e62cd680e269616
#
_cell.length_a   1.000
_cell.length_b   1.000
_cell.length_c   1.000
_cell.angle_alpha   90.00
_cell.angle_beta   90.00
_cell.angle_gamma   90.00
#
_symmetry.space_group_name_H-M   'P 1'
#
loop_
_entity.id
_entity.type
_entity.pdbx_description
1 polymer ?
#
loop_
_entity_poly.entity_id
_entity_poly.type
_entity_poly.pdbx_seq_one_letter_code
_entity_poly.pdbx_strand_id
1 'polypeptide(L)'
;MSEIDLELFDVDTVENDDLLEEQEQANDVPEHGTREWNEYVMAHFKRNELIDGNPICAGLRRVAELLLGDIIESGPEQVFPASDSNGPGRATVVFSVTFNWMNTGSIRTFKEVADVWHGNTDDLFCAHPVATASTRAEGRALRKALKLRCLAAEELAKKDIVDIVQQAVKQSPTSGEYEANKSISSQQVQFIDNRCNQLDIDVVKFINIGENTYNDINEVTKDSAKKMIKVLNTYQNGSEIPEKVKGYNINWR
;
A
#
# COMPACT_ATOMS: atom_id res chain seq x y z
N MET A 1 11.61 78.62 -25.13
CA MET A 1 10.33 77.89 -25.12
C MET A 1 10.63 76.60 -25.88
N SER A 2 10.84 75.54 -25.13
CA SER A 2 11.07 74.20 -25.59
C SER A 2 10.00 73.27 -24.98
N GLU A 3 9.21 72.67 -25.85
CA GLU A 3 8.22 71.65 -25.52
C GLU A 3 8.93 70.44 -24.96
N ILE A 4 8.41 69.94 -23.83
CA ILE A 4 8.82 68.67 -23.22
C ILE A 4 7.75 67.69 -23.65
N ASP A 5 8.10 66.74 -24.55
CA ASP A 5 7.31 65.57 -24.86
C ASP A 5 7.24 64.64 -23.63
N LEU A 6 6.05 64.44 -23.15
CA LEU A 6 5.72 63.42 -22.16
C LEU A 6 5.38 62.12 -22.90
N GLU A 7 6.36 61.22 -23.02
CA GLU A 7 6.05 59.83 -23.39
C GLU A 7 5.24 59.16 -22.25
N LEU A 8 4.03 58.83 -22.60
CA LEU A 8 3.11 58.01 -21.80
C LEU A 8 3.63 56.57 -21.75
N PHE A 9 4.17 56.13 -20.64
CA PHE A 9 4.46 54.74 -20.45
C PHE A 9 3.13 54.00 -20.20
N ASP A 10 2.75 53.12 -21.14
CA ASP A 10 1.71 52.10 -20.99
C ASP A 10 2.20 51.04 -19.99
N VAL A 11 1.79 51.11 -18.75
CA VAL A 11 2.17 50.15 -17.68
C VAL A 11 1.03 49.15 -17.35
N ASP A 12 -0.11 49.23 -18.03
CA ASP A 12 -1.32 48.54 -17.53
C ASP A 12 -1.73 47.24 -18.30
N THR A 13 -0.87 46.67 -19.15
CA THR A 13 -1.30 45.47 -19.92
C THR A 13 -0.69 44.14 -19.46
N VAL A 14 0.34 44.12 -18.63
CA VAL A 14 1.02 42.86 -18.22
C VAL A 14 0.47 42.26 -16.93
N GLU A 15 -0.06 43.08 -16.00
CA GLU A 15 -0.58 42.58 -14.72
C GLU A 15 -1.98 41.95 -14.81
N ASN A 16 -2.77 42.25 -15.85
CA ASN A 16 -4.13 41.71 -15.97
C ASN A 16 -4.20 40.29 -16.57
N ASP A 17 -3.25 39.89 -17.39
CA ASP A 17 -3.27 38.57 -18.03
C ASP A 17 -2.89 37.47 -17.01
N ASP A 18 -1.90 37.72 -16.14
CA ASP A 18 -1.53 36.77 -15.07
C ASP A 18 -2.65 36.59 -14.03
N LEU A 19 -3.37 37.66 -13.69
CA LEU A 19 -4.52 37.62 -12.77
C LEU A 19 -5.74 36.91 -13.40
N LEU A 20 -5.90 37.00 -14.72
CA LEU A 20 -6.97 36.29 -15.44
C LEU A 20 -6.65 34.80 -15.57
N GLU A 21 -5.39 34.43 -15.81
CA GLU A 21 -4.97 33.02 -15.83
C GLU A 21 -5.06 32.37 -14.44
N GLU A 22 -4.73 33.06 -13.35
CA GLU A 22 -4.94 32.57 -11.98
C GLU A 22 -6.44 32.44 -11.64
N GLN A 23 -7.31 33.31 -12.14
CA GLN A 23 -8.75 33.23 -11.95
C GLN A 23 -9.40 32.15 -12.82
N GLU A 24 -8.92 31.88 -14.04
CA GLU A 24 -9.37 30.78 -14.87
C GLU A 24 -8.97 29.42 -14.27
N GLN A 25 -7.76 29.28 -13.72
CA GLN A 25 -7.33 28.06 -13.02
C GLN A 25 -8.12 27.83 -11.72
N ALA A 26 -8.55 28.88 -11.02
CA ALA A 26 -9.41 28.78 -9.83
C ALA A 26 -10.84 28.32 -10.16
N ASN A 27 -11.31 28.48 -11.39
CA ASN A 27 -12.64 28.06 -11.84
C ASN A 27 -12.69 26.60 -12.30
N ASP A 28 -11.55 25.89 -12.40
CA ASP A 28 -11.48 24.52 -12.90
C ASP A 28 -11.47 23.45 -11.77
N VAL A 29 -11.62 23.86 -10.51
CA VAL A 29 -11.70 22.94 -9.37
C VAL A 29 -13.14 22.40 -9.27
N PRO A 30 -13.34 21.08 -9.45
CA PRO A 30 -14.68 20.50 -9.41
C PRO A 30 -15.37 20.70 -8.07
N GLU A 31 -16.70 20.69 -8.07
CA GLU A 31 -17.49 20.78 -6.84
C GLU A 31 -17.17 19.60 -5.89
N HIS A 32 -16.92 19.95 -4.64
CA HIS A 32 -16.47 19.03 -3.59
C HIS A 32 -17.46 17.88 -3.34
N GLY A 33 -17.05 16.65 -3.67
CA GLY A 33 -17.83 15.42 -3.47
C GLY A 33 -18.59 14.92 -4.71
N THR A 34 -18.39 15.56 -5.86
CA THR A 34 -18.89 15.06 -7.16
C THR A 34 -18.00 13.91 -7.68
N ARG A 35 -18.34 13.35 -8.83
CA ARG A 35 -17.49 12.35 -9.51
C ARG A 35 -16.22 13.00 -10.02
N GLU A 36 -16.35 14.15 -10.63
CA GLU A 36 -15.24 14.96 -11.16
C GLU A 36 -14.26 15.35 -10.05
N TRP A 37 -14.78 15.71 -8.86
CA TRP A 37 -13.97 15.92 -7.67
C TRP A 37 -13.16 14.67 -7.28
N ASN A 38 -13.77 13.49 -7.34
CA ASN A 38 -13.04 12.26 -7.02
C ASN A 38 -11.89 11.99 -8.00
N GLU A 39 -12.12 12.21 -9.31
CA GLU A 39 -11.11 12.08 -10.35
C GLU A 39 -10.00 13.14 -10.17
N TYR A 40 -10.37 14.38 -9.87
CA TYR A 40 -9.45 15.48 -9.57
C TYR A 40 -8.55 15.17 -8.37
N VAL A 41 -9.11 14.74 -7.24
CA VAL A 41 -8.34 14.37 -6.05
C VAL A 41 -7.40 13.20 -6.34
N MET A 42 -7.89 12.17 -7.07
CA MET A 42 -7.09 10.99 -7.43
C MET A 42 -5.90 11.35 -8.32
N ALA A 43 -6.00 12.35 -9.18
CA ALA A 43 -4.90 12.83 -10.02
C ALA A 43 -3.74 13.45 -9.22
N HIS A 44 -3.97 13.90 -7.99
CA HIS A 44 -2.93 14.47 -7.13
C HIS A 44 -2.07 13.43 -6.40
N PHE A 45 -2.46 12.14 -6.42
CA PHE A 45 -1.64 11.09 -5.82
C PHE A 45 -0.45 10.75 -6.71
N LYS A 46 0.72 10.59 -6.10
CA LYS A 46 1.90 10.06 -6.76
C LYS A 46 1.76 8.55 -6.95
N ARG A 47 2.40 7.99 -7.96
CA ARG A 47 2.34 6.56 -8.26
C ARG A 47 2.73 5.66 -7.07
N ASN A 48 3.70 6.08 -6.26
CA ASN A 48 4.16 5.37 -5.06
C ASN A 48 3.25 5.56 -3.83
N GLU A 49 2.21 6.38 -3.94
CA GLU A 49 1.19 6.58 -2.91
C GLU A 49 -0.09 5.79 -3.20
N LEU A 50 -0.10 5.02 -4.28
CA LEU A 50 -1.21 4.16 -4.68
C LEU A 50 -0.80 2.70 -4.68
N ILE A 51 -1.66 1.85 -4.12
CA ILE A 51 -1.55 0.39 -4.12
C ILE A 51 -2.81 -0.16 -4.77
N ASP A 52 -2.66 -0.81 -5.92
CA ASP A 52 -3.80 -1.31 -6.73
C ASP A 52 -4.89 -0.23 -6.96
N GLY A 53 -4.45 1.02 -7.20
CA GLY A 53 -5.34 2.16 -7.40
C GLY A 53 -5.92 2.76 -6.11
N ASN A 54 -5.59 2.22 -4.93
CA ASN A 54 -6.08 2.71 -3.65
C ASN A 54 -4.98 3.53 -2.94
N PRO A 55 -5.30 4.72 -2.42
CA PRO A 55 -4.32 5.57 -1.77
C PRO A 55 -3.89 5.02 -0.41
N ILE A 56 -2.60 5.11 -0.10
CA ILE A 56 -2.06 4.87 1.25
C ILE A 56 -2.33 6.06 2.17
N CYS A 57 -2.36 5.82 3.48
CA CYS A 57 -2.65 6.85 4.49
C CYS A 57 -1.70 8.06 4.38
N ALA A 58 -0.41 7.85 4.13
CA ALA A 58 0.56 8.94 3.95
C ALA A 58 0.24 9.80 2.71
N GLY A 59 -0.20 9.17 1.61
CA GLY A 59 -0.65 9.88 0.41
C GLY A 59 -1.93 10.67 0.67
N LEU A 60 -2.89 10.08 1.38
CA LEU A 60 -4.13 10.77 1.79
C LEU A 60 -3.84 12.01 2.62
N ARG A 61 -2.91 11.92 3.58
CA ARG A 61 -2.50 13.08 4.41
C ARG A 61 -1.94 14.19 3.55
N ARG A 62 -0.96 13.91 2.69
CA ARG A 62 -0.34 14.91 1.82
C ARG A 62 -1.35 15.58 0.87
N VAL A 63 -2.22 14.79 0.24
CA VAL A 63 -3.23 15.32 -0.69
C VAL A 63 -4.29 16.12 0.07
N ALA A 64 -4.67 15.69 1.29
CA ALA A 64 -5.60 16.44 2.12
C ALA A 64 -5.02 17.80 2.53
N GLU A 65 -3.75 17.88 2.94
CA GLU A 65 -3.09 19.15 3.23
C GLU A 65 -3.01 20.06 2.00
N LEU A 66 -2.72 19.48 0.83
CA LEU A 66 -2.65 20.23 -0.44
C LEU A 66 -3.99 20.87 -0.83
N LEU A 67 -5.10 20.14 -0.67
CA LEU A 67 -6.40 20.55 -1.21
C LEU A 67 -7.34 21.16 -0.18
N LEU A 68 -7.17 20.85 1.10
CA LEU A 68 -8.11 21.28 2.16
C LEU A 68 -7.50 22.31 3.11
N GLY A 69 -6.18 22.32 3.25
CA GLY A 69 -5.43 23.17 4.15
C GLY A 69 -4.65 22.40 5.22
N ASP A 70 -3.89 23.11 6.03
CA ASP A 70 -2.96 22.52 6.99
C ASP A 70 -3.67 21.67 8.05
N ILE A 71 -3.09 20.51 8.35
CA ILE A 71 -3.50 19.69 9.50
C ILE A 71 -2.87 20.30 10.75
N ILE A 72 -3.68 20.91 11.61
CA ILE A 72 -3.25 21.57 12.86
C ILE A 72 -3.22 20.62 14.05
N GLU A 73 -3.99 19.52 13.99
CA GLU A 73 -4.02 18.48 15.01
C GLU A 73 -4.42 17.15 14.39
N SER A 74 -3.72 16.06 14.74
CA SER A 74 -4.14 14.70 14.39
C SER A 74 -3.63 13.70 15.43
N GLY A 75 -4.52 12.78 15.82
CA GLY A 75 -4.15 11.77 16.81
C GLY A 75 -5.31 10.88 17.24
N PRO A 76 -5.00 9.79 17.95
CA PRO A 76 -6.02 8.92 18.53
C PRO A 76 -6.69 9.64 19.71
N GLU A 77 -8.02 9.74 19.67
CA GLU A 77 -8.80 10.27 20.80
C GLU A 77 -9.12 9.18 21.83
N GLN A 78 -9.41 7.97 21.35
CA GLN A 78 -9.72 6.83 22.21
C GLN A 78 -9.10 5.56 21.64
N VAL A 79 -8.55 4.75 22.52
CA VAL A 79 -7.95 3.46 22.19
C VAL A 79 -8.57 2.39 23.07
N PHE A 80 -9.15 1.35 22.47
CA PHE A 80 -9.73 0.20 23.14
C PHE A 80 -8.92 -1.06 22.78
N PRO A 81 -7.82 -1.33 23.50
CA PRO A 81 -7.10 -2.58 23.32
C PRO A 81 -7.90 -3.72 23.94
N ALA A 82 -8.00 -4.86 23.23
CA ALA A 82 -8.54 -6.05 23.84
C ALA A 82 -7.52 -6.65 24.80
N SER A 83 -7.96 -6.99 26.00
CA SER A 83 -7.14 -7.61 27.04
C SER A 83 -7.11 -9.14 26.92
N ASP A 84 -7.09 -9.71 25.70
CA ASP A 84 -7.01 -11.15 25.51
C ASP A 84 -5.58 -11.64 25.74
N SER A 85 -5.37 -12.28 26.86
CA SER A 85 -4.09 -12.89 27.24
C SER A 85 -3.72 -14.12 26.40
N ASN A 86 -4.63 -14.66 25.59
CA ASN A 86 -4.49 -15.96 24.91
C ASN A 86 -4.70 -15.94 23.38
N GLY A 87 -4.68 -14.79 22.74
CA GLY A 87 -4.90 -14.70 21.29
C GLY A 87 -4.22 -13.52 20.62
N PRO A 88 -4.19 -13.48 19.29
CA PRO A 88 -3.69 -12.34 18.55
C PRO A 88 -4.49 -11.09 18.92
N GLY A 89 -3.76 -9.99 19.16
CA GLY A 89 -4.32 -8.76 19.68
C GLY A 89 -5.46 -8.20 18.85
N ARG A 90 -6.41 -7.56 19.52
CA ARG A 90 -7.47 -6.75 18.90
C ARG A 90 -7.37 -5.33 19.45
N ALA A 91 -7.57 -4.34 18.59
CA ALA A 91 -7.72 -2.96 19.03
C ALA A 91 -8.77 -2.24 18.20
N THR A 92 -9.47 -1.31 18.84
CA THR A 92 -10.33 -0.33 18.17
C THR A 92 -9.80 1.05 18.51
N VAL A 93 -9.64 1.90 17.50
CA VAL A 93 -9.12 3.26 17.67
C VAL A 93 -10.11 4.24 17.07
N VAL A 94 -10.44 5.28 17.84
CA VAL A 94 -11.09 6.50 17.34
C VAL A 94 -10.00 7.52 17.07
N PHE A 95 -9.93 8.01 15.85
CA PHE A 95 -8.90 8.95 15.40
C PHE A 95 -9.55 10.22 14.90
N SER A 96 -8.94 11.37 15.21
CA SER A 96 -9.37 12.68 14.72
C SER A 96 -8.27 13.35 13.91
N VAL A 97 -8.70 14.09 12.88
CA VAL A 97 -7.84 14.99 12.10
C VAL A 97 -8.54 16.33 12.01
N THR A 98 -7.85 17.39 12.41
CA THR A 98 -8.35 18.75 12.43
C THR A 98 -7.58 19.61 11.44
N PHE A 99 -8.31 20.28 10.55
CA PHE A 99 -7.77 21.14 9.51
C PHE A 99 -8.03 22.62 9.80
N ASN A 100 -7.08 23.47 9.43
CA ASN A 100 -7.33 24.85 9.12
C ASN A 100 -7.79 24.94 7.65
N TRP A 101 -9.10 25.08 7.43
CA TRP A 101 -9.69 24.94 6.10
C TRP A 101 -9.30 26.11 5.19
N MET A 102 -8.58 25.82 4.11
CA MET A 102 -7.93 26.80 3.22
C MET A 102 -8.89 27.89 2.72
N ASN A 103 -10.08 27.49 2.23
CA ASN A 103 -10.99 28.44 1.60
C ASN A 103 -11.74 29.37 2.57
N THR A 104 -11.83 29.03 3.84
CA THR A 104 -12.68 29.76 4.81
C THR A 104 -11.94 30.13 6.08
N GLY A 105 -10.71 29.64 6.29
CA GLY A 105 -9.98 29.76 7.55
C GLY A 105 -10.71 29.12 8.75
N SER A 106 -11.74 28.32 8.49
CA SER A 106 -12.51 27.66 9.55
C SER A 106 -11.84 26.37 9.99
N ILE A 107 -11.86 26.09 11.28
CA ILE A 107 -11.36 24.84 11.84
C ILE A 107 -12.42 23.75 11.63
N ARG A 108 -12.01 22.63 11.02
CA ARG A 108 -12.88 21.47 10.79
C ARG A 108 -12.22 20.20 11.27
N THR A 109 -12.94 19.42 12.09
CA THR A 109 -12.47 18.14 12.62
C THR A 109 -13.24 16.99 12.00
N PHE A 110 -12.52 15.99 11.53
CA PHE A 110 -13.05 14.75 11.00
C PHE A 110 -12.61 13.61 11.92
N LYS A 111 -13.59 12.78 12.33
CA LYS A 111 -13.36 11.65 13.23
C LYS A 111 -13.84 10.39 12.57
N GLU A 112 -13.05 9.32 12.73
CA GLU A 112 -13.39 7.99 12.28
C GLU A 112 -12.88 6.93 13.24
N VAL A 113 -13.44 5.73 13.10
CA VAL A 113 -13.10 4.59 13.92
C VAL A 113 -12.63 3.45 13.02
N ALA A 114 -11.62 2.72 13.48
CA ALA A 114 -11.24 1.45 12.87
C ALA A 114 -10.92 0.42 13.94
N ASP A 115 -11.17 -0.84 13.62
CA ASP A 115 -10.76 -1.99 14.40
C ASP A 115 -9.77 -2.86 13.62
N VAL A 116 -8.94 -3.57 14.37
CA VAL A 116 -7.99 -4.55 13.87
C VAL A 116 -8.05 -5.80 14.74
N TRP A 117 -8.15 -6.94 14.10
CA TRP A 117 -8.09 -8.26 14.70
C TRP A 117 -7.72 -9.31 13.66
N HIS A 118 -7.34 -10.52 14.05
CA HIS A 118 -6.87 -11.57 13.13
C HIS A 118 -7.88 -11.99 12.05
N GLY A 119 -9.16 -11.65 12.19
CA GLY A 119 -10.20 -11.91 11.19
C GLY A 119 -10.30 -10.86 10.09
N ASN A 120 -9.78 -9.63 10.32
CA ASN A 120 -9.85 -8.54 9.36
C ASN A 120 -8.49 -7.98 8.93
N THR A 121 -7.40 -8.61 9.37
CA THR A 121 -6.04 -8.22 8.96
C THR A 121 -5.09 -9.41 9.05
N ASP A 122 -3.89 -9.29 8.48
CA ASP A 122 -2.86 -10.33 8.52
C ASP A 122 -2.17 -10.39 9.88
N ASP A 123 -1.60 -11.55 10.20
CA ASP A 123 -0.93 -11.78 11.49
C ASP A 123 0.22 -10.81 11.75
N LEU A 124 0.93 -10.37 10.71
CA LEU A 124 1.97 -9.35 10.81
C LEU A 124 1.44 -8.02 11.35
N PHE A 125 0.28 -7.59 10.88
CA PHE A 125 -0.37 -6.35 11.31
C PHE A 125 -1.11 -6.51 12.63
N CYS A 126 -1.59 -7.73 12.93
CA CYS A 126 -2.15 -8.08 14.22
C CYS A 126 -1.12 -8.07 15.37
N ALA A 127 0.19 -8.21 15.07
CA ALA A 127 1.24 -8.05 16.06
C ALA A 127 1.29 -6.64 16.66
N HIS A 128 0.80 -5.64 15.92
CA HIS A 128 0.73 -4.24 16.35
C HIS A 128 -0.68 -3.66 16.12
N PRO A 129 -1.72 -4.20 16.80
CA PRO A 129 -3.11 -3.92 16.45
C PRO A 129 -3.50 -2.45 16.67
N VAL A 130 -2.96 -1.80 17.69
CA VAL A 130 -3.24 -0.37 17.97
C VAL A 130 -2.66 0.52 16.86
N ALA A 131 -1.41 0.28 16.46
CA ALA A 131 -0.78 1.08 15.39
C ALA A 131 -1.51 0.90 14.06
N THR A 132 -1.85 -0.34 13.71
CA THR A 132 -2.59 -0.64 12.48
C THR A 132 -4.01 -0.04 12.50
N ALA A 133 -4.71 -0.14 13.64
CA ALA A 133 -6.03 0.47 13.80
C ALA A 133 -5.97 2.01 13.71
N SER A 134 -4.92 2.63 14.29
CA SER A 134 -4.71 4.08 14.19
C SER A 134 -4.53 4.52 12.73
N THR A 135 -3.67 3.86 11.97
CA THR A 135 -3.45 4.18 10.55
C THR A 135 -4.72 4.01 9.71
N ARG A 136 -5.51 2.95 9.95
CA ARG A 136 -6.79 2.74 9.28
C ARG A 136 -7.82 3.82 9.64
N ALA A 137 -7.91 4.19 10.93
CA ALA A 137 -8.85 5.23 11.38
C ALA A 137 -8.47 6.61 10.83
N GLU A 138 -7.17 6.94 10.81
CA GLU A 138 -6.66 8.14 10.17
C GLU A 138 -7.00 8.17 8.67
N GLY A 139 -6.69 7.11 7.92
CA GLY A 139 -7.02 7.02 6.50
C GLY A 139 -8.51 7.22 6.22
N ARG A 140 -9.39 6.69 7.08
CA ARG A 140 -10.85 6.93 7.00
C ARG A 140 -11.22 8.38 7.25
N ALA A 141 -10.64 9.02 8.27
CA ALA A 141 -10.88 10.44 8.58
C ALA A 141 -10.44 11.35 7.42
N LEU A 142 -9.26 11.09 6.84
CA LEU A 142 -8.73 11.82 5.69
C LEU A 142 -9.60 11.63 4.44
N ARG A 143 -10.02 10.40 4.12
CA ARG A 143 -10.95 10.14 3.01
C ARG A 143 -12.30 10.84 3.20
N LYS A 144 -12.80 10.85 4.43
CA LYS A 144 -14.04 11.58 4.76
C LYS A 144 -13.89 13.08 4.54
N ALA A 145 -12.74 13.66 4.94
CA ALA A 145 -12.42 15.07 4.69
C ALA A 145 -12.34 15.37 3.19
N LEU A 146 -11.66 14.53 2.42
CA LEU A 146 -11.53 14.62 0.98
C LEU A 146 -12.81 14.22 0.21
N LYS A 147 -13.84 13.66 0.88
CA LYS A 147 -15.03 13.07 0.27
C LYS A 147 -14.71 12.02 -0.81
N LEU A 148 -13.62 11.28 -0.65
CA LEU A 148 -13.24 10.20 -1.55
C LEU A 148 -14.13 8.97 -1.35
N ARG A 149 -14.48 8.32 -2.46
CA ARG A 149 -15.32 7.11 -2.47
C ARG A 149 -14.54 5.80 -2.54
N CYS A 150 -13.21 5.86 -2.79
CA CYS A 150 -12.34 4.68 -2.77
C CYS A 150 -12.02 4.22 -1.33
N LEU A 151 -11.51 3.01 -1.18
CA LEU A 151 -10.93 2.54 0.09
C LEU A 151 -9.49 3.05 0.23
N ALA A 152 -8.98 3.15 1.46
CA ALA A 152 -7.54 3.29 1.67
C ALA A 152 -6.88 1.90 1.51
N ALA A 153 -5.63 1.88 1.07
CA ALA A 153 -4.92 0.63 0.84
C ALA A 153 -4.83 -0.24 2.11
N GLU A 154 -4.71 0.39 3.27
CA GLU A 154 -4.65 -0.29 4.57
C GLU A 154 -5.99 -0.93 5.00
N GLU A 155 -7.09 -0.63 4.31
CA GLU A 155 -8.41 -1.22 4.56
C GLU A 155 -8.68 -2.46 3.70
N LEU A 156 -7.83 -2.74 2.71
CA LEU A 156 -7.96 -3.90 1.85
C LEU A 156 -7.72 -5.19 2.64
N ALA A 157 -8.44 -6.25 2.25
CA ALA A 157 -8.43 -7.50 2.98
C ALA A 157 -7.11 -8.28 2.81
N LYS A 158 -6.87 -9.18 3.75
CA LYS A 158 -5.71 -10.04 4.02
C LYS A 158 -4.80 -10.44 2.84
N LYS A 159 -5.29 -10.65 1.64
CA LYS A 159 -4.50 -11.28 0.57
C LYS A 159 -3.62 -10.32 -0.21
N ASP A 160 -4.00 -9.05 -0.29
CA ASP A 160 -3.36 -8.10 -1.21
C ASP A 160 -2.20 -7.34 -0.56
N ILE A 161 -2.23 -7.21 0.78
CA ILE A 161 -1.23 -6.43 1.53
C ILE A 161 0.08 -7.20 1.76
N VAL A 162 0.04 -8.53 1.89
CA VAL A 162 1.24 -9.35 2.13
C VAL A 162 2.23 -9.22 0.97
N ASP A 163 1.75 -9.26 -0.27
CA ASP A 163 2.60 -9.11 -1.45
C ASP A 163 3.21 -7.71 -1.56
N ILE A 164 2.50 -6.69 -1.12
CA ILE A 164 2.88 -5.28 -1.21
C ILE A 164 3.89 -4.90 -0.13
N VAL A 165 3.65 -5.30 1.13
CA VAL A 165 4.62 -5.09 2.22
C VAL A 165 5.91 -5.86 1.96
N GLN A 166 5.83 -7.07 1.40
CA GLN A 166 7.01 -7.81 0.97
C GLN A 166 7.77 -7.12 -0.17
N GLN A 167 7.08 -6.42 -1.08
CA GLN A 167 7.74 -5.62 -2.12
C GLN A 167 8.36 -4.33 -1.56
N ALA A 168 7.70 -3.65 -0.63
CA ALA A 168 8.22 -2.43 0.01
C ALA A 168 9.44 -2.72 0.91
N VAL A 169 9.42 -3.82 1.67
CA VAL A 169 10.56 -4.27 2.49
C VAL A 169 11.75 -4.71 1.62
N LYS A 170 11.50 -5.26 0.42
CA LYS A 170 12.57 -5.63 -0.54
C LYS A 170 13.25 -4.42 -1.19
N GLN A 171 12.67 -3.23 -1.15
CA GLN A 171 13.26 -2.00 -1.68
C GLN A 171 14.07 -1.22 -0.64
N SER A 172 14.13 -1.66 0.60
CA SER A 172 15.02 -1.10 1.64
C SER A 172 16.40 -1.75 1.58
N PRO A 173 17.51 -1.00 1.48
CA PRO A 173 18.85 -1.54 1.14
C PRO A 173 19.54 -2.35 2.24
N THR A 174 18.91 -2.67 3.35
CA THR A 174 19.62 -3.16 4.56
C THR A 174 19.22 -4.55 5.08
N SER A 175 18.35 -5.32 4.41
CA SER A 175 17.93 -6.64 4.93
C SER A 175 18.25 -7.85 4.03
N GLY A 176 18.97 -7.65 2.93
CA GLY A 176 19.13 -8.67 1.87
C GLY A 176 19.91 -9.93 2.26
N GLU A 177 20.85 -9.86 3.21
CA GLU A 177 21.72 -11.00 3.52
C GLU A 177 21.23 -11.90 4.66
N TYR A 178 20.40 -11.39 5.57
CA TYR A 178 19.98 -12.15 6.76
C TYR A 178 18.80 -13.11 6.50
N GLU A 179 18.02 -12.91 5.44
CA GLU A 179 16.86 -13.75 5.11
C GLU A 179 17.15 -14.88 4.10
N ALA A 180 18.21 -14.75 3.30
CA ALA A 180 18.54 -15.72 2.26
C ALA A 180 18.87 -17.12 2.82
N ASN A 181 19.43 -17.18 4.03
CA ASN A 181 19.86 -18.42 4.69
C ASN A 181 18.82 -19.03 5.64
N LYS A 182 17.61 -18.45 5.77
CA LYS A 182 16.55 -19.08 6.57
C LYS A 182 15.98 -20.30 5.86
N SER A 183 15.60 -21.32 6.63
CA SER A 183 14.90 -22.51 6.14
C SER A 183 13.59 -22.13 5.42
N ILE A 184 13.19 -22.97 4.49
CA ILE A 184 11.91 -22.87 3.75
C ILE A 184 10.73 -22.69 4.71
N SER A 185 9.72 -21.89 4.33
CA SER A 185 8.51 -21.74 5.12
C SER A 185 7.51 -22.86 4.82
N SER A 186 6.66 -23.20 5.82
CA SER A 186 5.60 -24.20 5.65
C SER A 186 4.68 -23.90 4.45
N GLN A 187 4.43 -22.62 4.16
CA GLN A 187 3.63 -22.21 3.00
C GLN A 187 4.35 -22.50 1.68
N GLN A 188 5.66 -22.29 1.62
CA GLN A 188 6.46 -22.63 0.42
C GLN A 188 6.53 -24.15 0.21
N VAL A 189 6.65 -24.92 1.30
CA VAL A 189 6.60 -26.39 1.23
C VAL A 189 5.27 -26.85 0.65
N GLN A 190 4.14 -26.38 1.19
CA GLN A 190 2.82 -26.72 0.69
C GLN A 190 2.61 -26.31 -0.77
N PHE A 191 3.10 -25.14 -1.17
CA PHE A 191 2.99 -24.68 -2.55
C PHE A 191 3.78 -25.60 -3.50
N ILE A 192 5.03 -25.94 -3.16
CA ILE A 192 5.88 -26.81 -3.98
C ILE A 192 5.23 -28.20 -4.09
N ASP A 193 4.77 -28.78 -2.97
CA ASP A 193 4.11 -30.09 -2.95
C ASP A 193 2.85 -30.12 -3.84
N ASN A 194 1.93 -29.17 -3.63
CA ASN A 194 0.71 -29.08 -4.42
C ASN A 194 1.01 -28.91 -5.92
N ARG A 195 2.02 -28.10 -6.26
CA ARG A 195 2.37 -27.87 -7.65
C ARG A 195 3.06 -29.07 -8.29
N CYS A 196 3.95 -29.73 -7.56
CA CYS A 196 4.57 -30.98 -8.02
C CYS A 196 3.52 -32.08 -8.25
N ASN A 197 2.52 -32.21 -7.37
CA ASN A 197 1.41 -33.13 -7.56
C ASN A 197 0.59 -32.80 -8.84
N GLN A 198 0.26 -31.53 -9.06
CA GLN A 198 -0.48 -31.09 -10.26
C GLN A 198 0.27 -31.37 -11.58
N LEU A 199 1.59 -31.32 -11.56
CA LEU A 199 2.45 -31.46 -12.73
C LEU A 199 3.05 -32.86 -12.87
N ASP A 200 2.67 -33.81 -12.02
CA ASP A 200 3.25 -35.17 -11.95
C ASP A 200 4.78 -35.15 -11.77
N ILE A 201 5.28 -34.32 -10.84
CA ILE A 201 6.70 -34.16 -10.55
C ILE A 201 7.02 -34.77 -9.18
N ASP A 202 8.07 -35.57 -9.10
CA ASP A 202 8.61 -36.11 -7.85
C ASP A 202 9.32 -34.99 -7.06
N VAL A 203 8.83 -34.68 -5.86
CA VAL A 203 9.33 -33.59 -5.02
C VAL A 203 10.80 -33.74 -4.67
N VAL A 204 11.22 -34.95 -4.27
CA VAL A 204 12.60 -35.24 -3.86
C VAL A 204 13.57 -35.10 -5.03
N LYS A 205 13.20 -35.59 -6.20
CA LYS A 205 14.01 -35.44 -7.42
C LYS A 205 14.04 -33.98 -7.88
N PHE A 206 12.95 -33.25 -7.71
CA PHE A 206 12.85 -31.86 -8.12
C PHE A 206 13.71 -30.92 -7.29
N ILE A 207 13.73 -31.07 -5.95
CA ILE A 207 14.58 -30.22 -5.08
C ILE A 207 16.06 -30.44 -5.32
N ASN A 208 16.44 -31.59 -5.92
CA ASN A 208 17.81 -31.99 -6.25
C ASN A 208 18.17 -31.78 -7.74
N ILE A 209 17.40 -31.00 -8.48
CA ILE A 209 17.66 -30.74 -9.91
C ILE A 209 18.88 -29.84 -10.17
N GLY A 210 19.28 -29.03 -9.18
CA GLY A 210 20.38 -28.08 -9.25
C GLY A 210 21.73 -28.65 -8.74
N GLU A 211 22.62 -27.74 -8.38
CA GLU A 211 23.94 -28.08 -7.84
C GLU A 211 23.90 -28.50 -6.36
N ASN A 212 22.82 -28.12 -5.64
CA ASN A 212 22.64 -28.45 -4.23
C ASN A 212 21.93 -29.79 -4.09
N THR A 213 22.37 -30.59 -3.13
CA THR A 213 21.72 -31.85 -2.76
C THR A 213 21.09 -31.71 -1.40
N TYR A 214 19.77 -31.95 -1.31
CA TYR A 214 18.98 -31.88 -0.08
C TYR A 214 18.44 -33.28 0.23
N ASN A 215 18.51 -33.68 1.51
CA ASN A 215 17.92 -34.94 1.96
C ASN A 215 16.43 -34.76 2.26
N ASP A 216 16.03 -33.55 2.67
CA ASP A 216 14.66 -33.18 3.00
C ASP A 216 14.35 -31.77 2.45
N ILE A 217 13.10 -31.54 2.08
CA ILE A 217 12.63 -30.23 1.62
C ILE A 217 12.82 -29.13 2.69
N ASN A 218 12.81 -29.50 3.96
CA ASN A 218 13.01 -28.55 5.08
C ASN A 218 14.46 -28.04 5.18
N GLU A 219 15.41 -28.66 4.50
CA GLU A 219 16.81 -28.19 4.37
C GLU A 219 16.93 -27.09 3.31
N VAL A 220 15.93 -26.94 2.44
CA VAL A 220 15.93 -25.94 1.38
C VAL A 220 15.86 -24.54 1.99
N THR A 221 16.70 -23.63 1.52
CA THR A 221 16.62 -22.23 1.95
C THR A 221 15.44 -21.50 1.30
N LYS A 222 14.95 -20.43 1.94
CA LYS A 222 13.87 -19.59 1.37
C LYS A 222 14.18 -19.09 -0.04
N ASP A 223 15.43 -18.76 -0.32
CA ASP A 223 15.84 -18.26 -1.63
C ASP A 223 15.86 -19.37 -2.68
N SER A 224 16.38 -20.55 -2.33
CA SER A 224 16.29 -21.73 -3.19
C SER A 224 14.84 -22.12 -3.47
N ALA A 225 13.97 -22.08 -2.47
CA ALA A 225 12.53 -22.32 -2.64
C ALA A 225 11.88 -21.34 -3.61
N LYS A 226 12.23 -20.04 -3.57
CA LYS A 226 11.72 -19.04 -4.54
C LYS A 226 12.13 -19.36 -5.97
N LYS A 227 13.40 -19.82 -6.17
CA LYS A 227 13.88 -20.24 -7.49
C LYS A 227 13.11 -21.46 -7.99
N MET A 228 12.88 -22.45 -7.12
CA MET A 228 12.10 -23.65 -7.39
C MET A 228 10.66 -23.32 -7.77
N ILE A 229 9.99 -22.44 -7.04
CA ILE A 229 8.63 -21.96 -7.34
C ILE A 229 8.57 -21.30 -8.73
N LYS A 230 9.57 -20.49 -9.10
CA LYS A 230 9.63 -19.88 -10.43
C LYS A 230 9.71 -20.96 -11.52
N VAL A 231 10.55 -21.98 -11.34
CA VAL A 231 10.68 -23.10 -12.29
C VAL A 231 9.35 -23.86 -12.42
N LEU A 232 8.68 -24.19 -11.32
CA LEU A 232 7.38 -24.85 -11.34
C LEU A 232 6.31 -24.03 -12.08
N ASN A 233 6.33 -22.71 -11.95
CA ASN A 233 5.43 -21.82 -12.69
C ASN A 233 5.74 -21.81 -14.19
N THR A 234 7.01 -21.93 -14.63
CA THR A 234 7.34 -22.06 -16.05
C THR A 234 6.84 -23.39 -16.63
N TYR A 235 6.95 -24.48 -15.88
CA TYR A 235 6.38 -25.78 -16.29
C TYR A 235 4.86 -25.73 -16.41
N GLN A 236 4.17 -25.06 -15.47
CA GLN A 236 2.73 -24.85 -15.58
C GLN A 236 2.32 -24.04 -16.82
N ASN A 237 3.17 -23.10 -17.26
CA ASN A 237 2.93 -22.27 -18.43
C ASN A 237 3.34 -22.95 -19.76
N GLY A 238 3.61 -24.27 -19.74
CA GLY A 238 3.84 -25.08 -20.94
C GLY A 238 5.31 -25.36 -21.27
N SER A 239 6.26 -25.02 -20.39
CA SER A 239 7.65 -25.43 -20.56
C SER A 239 7.79 -26.94 -20.35
N GLU A 240 8.71 -27.58 -21.07
CA GLU A 240 8.95 -29.03 -21.01
C GLU A 240 9.48 -29.45 -19.63
N ILE A 241 8.85 -30.48 -19.04
CA ILE A 241 9.25 -31.04 -17.74
C ILE A 241 10.29 -32.14 -18.03
N PRO A 242 11.52 -32.04 -17.42
CA PRO A 242 12.55 -33.05 -17.61
C PRO A 242 12.10 -34.43 -17.13
N GLU A 243 12.31 -35.48 -17.94
CA GLU A 243 11.92 -36.87 -17.64
C GLU A 243 12.45 -37.36 -16.28
N LYS A 244 13.65 -36.91 -15.87
CA LYS A 244 14.30 -37.31 -14.61
C LYS A 244 13.52 -36.91 -13.35
N VAL A 245 12.57 -35.97 -13.43
CA VAL A 245 11.78 -35.49 -12.28
C VAL A 245 10.33 -35.90 -12.35
N LYS A 246 9.88 -36.58 -13.41
CA LYS A 246 8.51 -37.04 -13.52
C LYS A 246 8.18 -38.16 -12.54
N GLY A 247 6.89 -38.28 -12.20
CA GLY A 247 6.33 -39.30 -11.33
C GLY A 247 6.20 -38.83 -9.87
N TYR A 248 5.11 -38.14 -9.57
CA TYR A 248 4.83 -37.66 -8.19
C TYR A 248 4.70 -38.82 -7.20
N ASN A 249 5.42 -38.70 -6.08
CA ASN A 249 5.39 -39.68 -4.99
C ASN A 249 4.73 -39.05 -3.75
N ILE A 250 3.55 -39.52 -3.36
CA ILE A 250 2.80 -39.05 -2.21
C ILE A 250 3.51 -39.34 -0.86
N ASN A 251 4.39 -40.34 -0.84
CA ASN A 251 5.09 -40.79 0.38
C ASN A 251 6.46 -40.10 0.57
N TRP A 252 6.69 -38.95 -0.06
CA TRP A 252 7.96 -38.22 0.06
C TRP A 252 8.19 -37.56 1.43
N ARG A 253 7.15 -37.46 2.26
CA ARG A 253 7.16 -36.87 3.60
C ARG A 253 7.67 -37.87 4.65
#